data_8efa2e19b01a46de07f9525e341d1843
#
_entry.id   8efa2e19b01a46de07f9525e341d1843
#
_cell.length_a   1.000
_cell.length_b   1.000
_cell.length_c   1.000
_cell.angle_alpha   90.00
_cell.angle_beta   90.00
_cell.angle_gamma   90.00
#
_symmetry.space_group_name_H-M   'P 1'
#
loop_
_entity.id
_entity.type
_entity.pdbx_description
1 polymer ?
#
loop_
_entity_poly.entity_id
_entity_poly.type
_entity_poly.pdbx_seq_one_letter_code
_entity_poly.pdbx_strand_id
1 'polypeptide(L)'
;MLDTSLIIMVVILALVFDFINGFHDTANAIATCVSTRAIRPGVAIIGTAILNFLGAMISTGVAKTIGGDIVVSPTLVNEMIIIAGLVGAIIWNLLTWWVGMPSSSSHALIGGMIGAIIVSAGVAALNGFGILKIVLSLIISPISAIITGFIIMKIIFMICHSFKPAKVNLVANRLQVVSAALMAFSHGSNDAQKSMGIITLALVSGGFITSLEVPDLVKFLCALAMALGTSVGGWKIIRTVGGKIFKMHPVHGFAADLNSAVVIFSATLLHLPVSTTHVVSGSIMGVGSAQRVKAVHWSVARQMVTAWVMTIPCTAVMGALSYFILQHLCF
;
A
#
# COMPACT_ATOMS: atom_id res chain seq x y z
N MET A 1 3.89 31.47 -16.55
CA MET A 1 3.83 31.74 -15.09
C MET A 1 3.67 30.40 -14.42
N LEU A 2 4.51 30.08 -13.44
CA LEU A 2 4.33 28.86 -12.63
C LEU A 2 2.98 28.95 -11.93
N ASP A 3 2.09 27.98 -12.19
CA ASP A 3 0.75 28.03 -11.61
C ASP A 3 0.79 27.45 -10.18
N THR A 4 1.21 28.30 -9.24
CA THR A 4 1.36 27.93 -7.82
C THR A 4 0.07 27.37 -7.23
N SER A 5 -1.11 27.75 -7.74
CA SER A 5 -2.39 27.27 -7.24
C SER A 5 -2.62 25.81 -7.58
N LEU A 6 -2.24 25.38 -8.79
CA LEU A 6 -2.37 23.98 -9.20
C LEU A 6 -1.39 23.07 -8.43
N ILE A 7 -0.14 23.53 -8.20
CA ILE A 7 0.81 22.77 -7.36
C ILE A 7 0.29 22.60 -5.94
N ILE A 8 -0.25 23.66 -5.33
CA ILE A 8 -0.86 23.55 -4.00
C ILE A 8 -2.00 22.51 -4.01
N MET A 9 -2.83 22.52 -5.05
CA MET A 9 -3.92 21.54 -5.20
C MET A 9 -3.37 20.11 -5.32
N VAL A 10 -2.32 19.88 -6.10
CA VAL A 10 -1.64 18.56 -6.18
C VAL A 10 -1.17 18.12 -4.81
N VAL A 11 -0.48 19.00 -4.06
CA VAL A 11 0.02 18.68 -2.73
C VAL A 11 -1.14 18.30 -1.79
N ILE A 12 -2.21 19.09 -1.77
CA ILE A 12 -3.39 18.82 -0.94
C ILE A 12 -4.01 17.46 -1.32
N LEU A 13 -4.23 17.20 -2.61
CA LEU A 13 -4.82 15.92 -3.05
C LEU A 13 -3.92 14.73 -2.77
N ALA A 14 -2.61 14.87 -2.91
CA ALA A 14 -1.66 13.81 -2.57
C ALA A 14 -1.64 13.52 -1.05
N LEU A 15 -1.74 14.54 -0.20
CA LEU A 15 -1.88 14.37 1.25
C LEU A 15 -3.24 13.76 1.63
N VAL A 16 -4.32 14.15 0.94
CA VAL A 16 -5.64 13.50 1.09
C VAL A 16 -5.57 12.03 0.66
N PHE A 17 -4.89 11.72 -0.44
CA PHE A 17 -4.66 10.34 -0.86
C PHE A 17 -3.88 9.56 0.20
N ASP A 18 -2.82 10.11 0.78
CA ASP A 18 -2.06 9.47 1.87
C ASP A 18 -2.90 9.27 3.14
N PHE A 19 -3.71 10.25 3.49
CA PHE A 19 -4.64 10.12 4.62
C PHE A 19 -5.65 8.98 4.37
N ILE A 20 -6.23 8.92 3.17
CA ILE A 20 -7.15 7.84 2.76
C ILE A 20 -6.42 6.49 2.74
N ASN A 21 -5.21 6.44 2.19
CA ASN A 21 -4.37 5.25 2.23
C ASN A 21 -4.10 4.80 3.67
N GLY A 22 -3.79 5.74 4.57
CA GLY A 22 -3.60 5.46 5.99
C GLY A 22 -4.77 4.74 6.62
N PHE A 23 -6.01 5.24 6.50
CA PHE A 23 -7.17 4.58 7.11
C PHE A 23 -7.65 3.33 6.34
N HIS A 24 -7.47 3.30 5.02
CA HIS A 24 -7.80 2.15 4.18
C HIS A 24 -6.89 0.97 4.52
N ASP A 25 -5.59 1.22 4.60
CA ASP A 25 -4.57 0.21 4.74
C ASP A 25 -4.14 -0.05 6.21
N THR A 26 -4.69 0.69 7.19
CA THR A 26 -4.56 0.35 8.64
C THR A 26 -4.87 -1.13 8.89
N ALA A 27 -5.86 -1.67 8.17
CA ALA A 27 -6.23 -3.07 8.27
C ALA A 27 -5.06 -4.01 8.01
N ASN A 28 -4.18 -3.67 7.09
CA ASN A 28 -3.04 -4.51 6.72
C ASN A 28 -2.06 -4.67 7.90
N ALA A 29 -1.86 -3.60 8.67
CA ALA A 29 -0.91 -3.60 9.78
C ALA A 29 -1.48 -4.18 11.09
N ILE A 30 -2.82 -4.13 11.30
CA ILE A 30 -3.39 -4.53 12.60
C ILE A 30 -4.40 -5.68 12.55
N ALA A 31 -4.86 -6.09 11.35
CA ALA A 31 -5.91 -7.11 11.25
C ALA A 31 -5.54 -8.43 11.91
N THR A 32 -4.31 -8.85 11.77
CA THR A 32 -3.78 -10.09 12.36
C THR A 32 -3.75 -10.01 13.89
N CYS A 33 -3.11 -8.98 14.46
CA CYS A 33 -2.95 -8.83 15.91
C CYS A 33 -4.29 -8.53 16.63
N VAL A 34 -5.22 -7.85 15.98
CA VAL A 34 -6.58 -7.63 16.49
C VAL A 34 -7.40 -8.93 16.42
N SER A 35 -7.31 -9.68 15.32
CA SER A 35 -8.02 -10.94 15.14
C SER A 35 -7.57 -12.02 16.12
N THR A 36 -6.28 -12.10 16.43
CA THR A 36 -5.71 -13.03 17.41
C THR A 36 -5.81 -12.53 18.85
N ARG A 37 -6.29 -11.30 19.06
CA ARG A 37 -6.36 -10.60 20.36
C ARG A 37 -5.00 -10.42 21.03
N ALA A 38 -3.93 -10.31 20.25
CA ALA A 38 -2.59 -10.05 20.77
C ALA A 38 -2.45 -8.64 21.33
N ILE A 39 -3.13 -7.66 20.72
CA ILE A 39 -3.11 -6.27 21.13
C ILE A 39 -4.54 -5.73 21.16
N ARG A 40 -4.82 -4.82 22.12
CA ARG A 40 -6.10 -4.10 22.14
C ARG A 40 -6.18 -3.17 20.92
N PRO A 41 -7.34 -3.12 20.22
CA PRO A 41 -7.46 -2.37 18.97
C PRO A 41 -6.99 -0.92 19.03
N GLY A 42 -7.37 -0.17 20.09
CA GLY A 42 -6.96 1.23 20.24
C GLY A 42 -5.44 1.39 20.38
N VAL A 43 -4.78 0.49 21.13
CA VAL A 43 -3.31 0.50 21.27
C VAL A 43 -2.65 0.13 19.93
N ALA A 44 -3.21 -0.86 19.22
CA ALA A 44 -2.71 -1.26 17.89
C ALA A 44 -2.78 -0.09 16.90
N ILE A 45 -3.90 0.63 16.84
CA ILE A 45 -4.09 1.78 15.94
C ILE A 45 -3.06 2.88 16.23
N ILE A 46 -2.94 3.32 17.50
CA ILE A 46 -2.02 4.40 17.86
C ILE A 46 -0.57 3.98 17.63
N GLY A 47 -0.20 2.76 18.05
CA GLY A 47 1.14 2.22 17.84
C GLY A 47 1.50 2.14 16.36
N THR A 48 0.56 1.66 15.52
CA THR A 48 0.73 1.59 14.08
C THR A 48 0.86 2.99 13.45
N ALA A 49 0.07 3.98 13.89
CA ALA A 49 0.18 5.35 13.38
C ALA A 49 1.58 5.94 13.63
N ILE A 50 2.11 5.77 14.85
CA ILE A 50 3.46 6.22 15.22
C ILE A 50 4.53 5.48 14.38
N LEU A 51 4.41 4.16 14.24
CA LEU A 51 5.39 3.35 13.51
C LEU A 51 5.32 3.58 11.99
N ASN A 52 4.14 3.84 11.42
CA ASN A 52 3.98 4.28 10.04
C ASN A 52 4.69 5.61 9.80
N PHE A 53 4.50 6.58 10.70
CA PHE A 53 5.21 7.86 10.62
C PHE A 53 6.73 7.67 10.62
N LEU A 54 7.25 6.92 11.60
CA LEU A 54 8.69 6.66 11.70
C LEU A 54 9.24 5.91 10.49
N GLY A 55 8.50 4.91 10.01
CA GLY A 55 8.87 4.15 8.80
C GLY A 55 8.95 5.04 7.56
N ALA A 56 7.96 5.94 7.39
CA ALA A 56 7.89 6.87 6.26
C ALA A 56 9.09 7.85 6.21
N MET A 57 9.69 8.16 7.36
CA MET A 57 10.82 9.10 7.44
C MET A 57 12.17 8.50 7.02
N ILE A 58 12.29 7.17 6.86
CA ILE A 58 13.60 6.52 6.72
C ILE A 58 14.12 6.50 5.29
N SER A 59 13.26 6.34 4.28
CA SER A 59 13.67 6.13 2.89
C SER A 59 12.85 6.97 1.92
N THR A 60 13.45 7.26 0.76
CA THR A 60 12.80 7.92 -0.39
C THR A 60 13.03 7.18 -1.71
N GLY A 61 13.58 5.96 -1.66
CA GLY A 61 13.93 5.20 -2.86
C GLY A 61 12.71 4.80 -3.70
N VAL A 62 11.62 4.38 -3.05
CA VAL A 62 10.35 4.06 -3.73
C VAL A 62 9.72 5.32 -4.32
N ALA A 63 9.85 6.48 -3.65
CA ALA A 63 9.36 7.76 -4.18
C ALA A 63 10.06 8.14 -5.48
N LYS A 64 11.38 7.93 -5.57
CA LYS A 64 12.15 8.16 -6.81
C LYS A 64 11.67 7.24 -7.93
N THR A 65 11.35 5.99 -7.65
CA THR A 65 10.78 5.05 -8.64
C THR A 65 9.39 5.51 -9.11
N ILE A 66 8.50 5.89 -8.19
CA ILE A 66 7.15 6.37 -8.57
C ILE A 66 7.22 7.68 -9.35
N GLY A 67 8.03 8.64 -8.91
CA GLY A 67 8.16 9.94 -9.58
C GLY A 67 8.90 9.89 -10.92
N GLY A 68 9.83 8.93 -11.09
CA GLY A 68 10.72 8.87 -12.26
C GLY A 68 10.37 7.79 -13.29
N ASP A 69 9.77 6.66 -12.86
CA ASP A 69 9.60 5.51 -13.75
C ASP A 69 8.23 5.46 -14.45
N ILE A 70 7.27 6.33 -14.13
CA ILE A 70 5.94 6.32 -14.77
C ILE A 70 5.97 7.01 -16.14
N VAL A 71 6.73 8.08 -16.28
CA VAL A 71 6.79 8.93 -17.49
C VAL A 71 8.19 8.94 -18.09
N VAL A 72 8.25 9.11 -19.41
CA VAL A 72 9.54 9.23 -20.12
C VAL A 72 10.29 10.50 -19.71
N SER A 73 9.56 11.60 -19.51
CA SER A 73 10.10 12.86 -19.00
C SER A 73 9.06 13.57 -18.12
N PRO A 74 9.48 14.15 -16.98
CA PRO A 74 8.60 14.96 -16.15
C PRO A 74 7.93 16.13 -16.89
N THR A 75 8.56 16.65 -17.94
CA THR A 75 8.05 17.77 -18.77
C THR A 75 6.82 17.39 -19.61
N LEU A 76 6.51 16.10 -19.76
CA LEU A 76 5.32 15.61 -20.48
C LEU A 76 4.06 15.57 -19.61
N VAL A 77 4.20 15.81 -18.31
CA VAL A 77 3.12 15.77 -17.34
C VAL A 77 2.97 17.13 -16.70
N ASN A 78 1.76 17.64 -16.69
CA ASN A 78 1.42 18.88 -15.98
C ASN A 78 0.60 18.57 -14.71
N GLU A 79 0.38 19.59 -13.90
CA GLU A 79 -0.34 19.49 -12.63
C GLU A 79 -1.78 18.96 -12.81
N MET A 80 -2.44 19.30 -13.90
CA MET A 80 -3.81 18.86 -14.20
C MET A 80 -3.88 17.34 -14.42
N ILE A 81 -2.89 16.77 -15.09
CA ILE A 81 -2.77 15.30 -15.28
C ILE A 81 -2.62 14.62 -13.94
N ILE A 82 -1.77 15.17 -13.07
CA ILE A 82 -1.51 14.60 -11.73
C ILE A 82 -2.76 14.71 -10.86
N ILE A 83 -3.45 15.83 -10.87
CA ILE A 83 -4.74 16.04 -10.18
C ILE A 83 -5.75 14.99 -10.64
N ALA A 84 -5.90 14.78 -11.94
CA ALA A 84 -6.83 13.81 -12.50
C ALA A 84 -6.51 12.37 -12.06
N GLY A 85 -5.24 11.98 -12.10
CA GLY A 85 -4.79 10.67 -11.63
C GLY A 85 -5.04 10.45 -10.15
N LEU A 86 -4.75 11.45 -9.31
CA LEU A 86 -5.03 11.41 -7.86
C LEU A 86 -6.53 11.33 -7.56
N VAL A 87 -7.37 12.13 -8.24
CA VAL A 87 -8.83 12.08 -8.08
C VAL A 87 -9.38 10.70 -8.42
N GLY A 88 -8.93 10.09 -9.53
CA GLY A 88 -9.33 8.73 -9.90
C GLY A 88 -8.94 7.69 -8.84
N ALA A 89 -7.73 7.78 -8.29
CA ALA A 89 -7.25 6.90 -7.24
C ALA A 89 -8.01 7.09 -5.91
N ILE A 90 -8.30 8.34 -5.53
CA ILE A 90 -9.07 8.69 -4.33
C ILE A 90 -10.48 8.13 -4.41
N ILE A 91 -11.18 8.35 -5.53
CA ILE A 91 -12.55 7.84 -5.73
C ILE A 91 -12.56 6.31 -5.58
N TRP A 92 -11.62 5.60 -6.21
CA TRP A 92 -11.53 4.14 -6.11
C TRP A 92 -11.28 3.67 -4.67
N ASN A 93 -10.34 4.29 -3.96
CA ASN A 93 -10.04 3.94 -2.58
C ASN A 93 -11.25 4.15 -1.66
N LEU A 94 -12.00 5.23 -1.84
CA LEU A 94 -13.21 5.50 -1.07
C LEU A 94 -14.33 4.50 -1.39
N LEU A 95 -14.53 4.15 -2.65
CA LEU A 95 -15.51 3.15 -3.09
C LEU A 95 -15.21 1.78 -2.48
N THR A 96 -13.95 1.31 -2.60
CA THR A 96 -13.55 0.00 -2.08
C THR A 96 -13.57 -0.05 -0.56
N TRP A 97 -13.20 1.04 0.10
CA TRP A 97 -13.35 1.17 1.55
C TRP A 97 -14.81 1.12 2.00
N TRP A 98 -15.70 1.82 1.30
CA TRP A 98 -17.14 1.81 1.62
C TRP A 98 -17.76 0.42 1.52
N VAL A 99 -17.38 -0.35 0.50
CA VAL A 99 -17.79 -1.75 0.31
C VAL A 99 -17.08 -2.69 1.31
N GLY A 100 -15.95 -2.27 1.89
CA GLY A 100 -15.11 -3.11 2.77
C GLY A 100 -14.27 -4.14 2.01
N MET A 101 -13.94 -3.83 0.76
CA MET A 101 -13.13 -4.67 -0.12
C MET A 101 -11.66 -4.27 0.00
N PRO A 102 -10.75 -5.16 0.40
CA PRO A 102 -9.32 -4.87 0.48
C PRO A 102 -8.74 -4.78 -0.93
N SER A 103 -8.69 -3.57 -1.47
CA SER A 103 -8.04 -3.22 -2.73
C SER A 103 -6.65 -2.66 -2.49
N SER A 104 -5.92 -2.37 -3.55
CA SER A 104 -4.57 -1.81 -3.48
C SER A 104 -4.57 -0.34 -3.85
N SER A 105 -4.24 0.53 -2.90
CA SER A 105 -4.01 1.96 -3.14
C SER A 105 -2.85 2.22 -4.11
N SER A 106 -1.82 1.34 -4.10
CA SER A 106 -0.73 1.40 -5.08
C SER A 106 -1.21 1.19 -6.52
N HIS A 107 -2.03 0.14 -6.74
CA HIS A 107 -2.62 -0.11 -8.05
C HIS A 107 -3.56 1.03 -8.47
N ALA A 108 -4.31 1.58 -7.52
CA ALA A 108 -5.21 2.69 -7.77
C ALA A 108 -4.46 3.94 -8.23
N LEU A 109 -3.36 4.29 -7.56
CA LEU A 109 -2.53 5.43 -7.93
C LEU A 109 -1.91 5.26 -9.31
N ILE A 110 -1.25 4.10 -9.54
CA ILE A 110 -0.59 3.80 -10.82
C ILE A 110 -1.61 3.80 -11.96
N GLY A 111 -2.75 3.12 -11.78
CA GLY A 111 -3.82 3.08 -12.79
C GLY A 111 -4.36 4.48 -13.09
N GLY A 112 -4.69 5.26 -12.07
CA GLY A 112 -5.18 6.64 -12.23
C GLY A 112 -4.21 7.54 -12.99
N MET A 113 -2.92 7.47 -12.66
CA MET A 113 -1.87 8.20 -13.37
C MET A 113 -1.75 7.75 -14.83
N ILE A 114 -1.69 6.45 -15.09
CA ILE A 114 -1.62 5.91 -16.47
C ILE A 114 -2.81 6.40 -17.29
N GLY A 115 -4.03 6.32 -16.76
CA GLY A 115 -5.23 6.74 -17.47
C GLY A 115 -5.24 8.23 -17.81
N ALA A 116 -4.89 9.08 -16.85
CA ALA A 116 -4.78 10.53 -17.07
C ALA A 116 -3.70 10.89 -18.10
N ILE A 117 -2.53 10.24 -18.05
CA ILE A 117 -1.42 10.46 -18.99
C ILE A 117 -1.81 10.02 -20.41
N ILE A 118 -2.46 8.84 -20.58
CA ILE A 118 -2.85 8.35 -21.90
C ILE A 118 -3.77 9.34 -22.62
N VAL A 119 -4.76 9.87 -21.92
CA VAL A 119 -5.75 10.77 -22.53
C VAL A 119 -5.16 12.16 -22.82
N SER A 120 -4.23 12.63 -21.99
CA SER A 120 -3.66 13.98 -22.11
C SER A 120 -2.46 14.06 -23.04
N ALA A 121 -1.49 13.17 -22.88
CA ALA A 121 -0.18 13.19 -23.53
C ALA A 121 0.07 11.99 -24.46
N GLY A 122 -0.87 11.03 -24.49
CA GLY A 122 -0.76 9.83 -25.31
C GLY A 122 0.10 8.72 -24.68
N VAL A 123 0.03 7.53 -25.26
CA VAL A 123 0.75 6.33 -24.78
C VAL A 123 2.27 6.52 -24.84
N ALA A 124 2.76 7.31 -25.79
CA ALA A 124 4.22 7.57 -25.96
C ALA A 124 4.84 8.34 -24.79
N ALA A 125 4.05 9.03 -23.97
CA ALA A 125 4.52 9.71 -22.77
C ALA A 125 4.80 8.75 -21.60
N LEU A 126 4.27 7.53 -21.66
CA LEU A 126 4.47 6.51 -20.65
C LEU A 126 5.85 5.83 -20.80
N ASN A 127 6.57 5.69 -19.70
CA ASN A 127 7.80 4.90 -19.67
C ASN A 127 7.44 3.40 -19.56
N GLY A 128 7.37 2.72 -20.69
CA GLY A 128 6.98 1.30 -20.76
C GLY A 128 7.84 0.38 -19.90
N PHE A 129 9.16 0.60 -19.84
CA PHE A 129 10.07 -0.19 -19.01
C PHE A 129 9.85 0.08 -17.50
N GLY A 130 9.71 1.34 -17.13
CA GLY A 130 9.42 1.72 -15.74
C GLY A 130 8.07 1.18 -15.26
N ILE A 131 7.03 1.31 -16.07
CA ILE A 131 5.70 0.75 -15.75
C ILE A 131 5.78 -0.78 -15.64
N LEU A 132 6.47 -1.46 -16.55
CA LEU A 132 6.65 -2.91 -16.48
C LEU A 132 7.35 -3.32 -15.17
N LYS A 133 8.41 -2.63 -14.76
CA LYS A 133 9.11 -2.84 -13.49
C LYS A 133 8.16 -2.68 -12.29
N ILE A 134 7.35 -1.61 -12.27
CA ILE A 134 6.37 -1.35 -11.22
C ILE A 134 5.31 -2.47 -11.20
N VAL A 135 4.70 -2.79 -12.33
CA VAL A 135 3.66 -3.83 -12.43
C VAL A 135 4.20 -5.20 -12.03
N LEU A 136 5.41 -5.54 -12.47
CA LEU A 136 6.06 -6.79 -12.05
C LEU A 136 6.28 -6.84 -10.55
N SER A 137 6.73 -5.75 -9.92
CA SER A 137 6.90 -5.71 -8.46
C SER A 137 5.57 -5.90 -7.72
N LEU A 138 4.49 -5.33 -8.23
CA LEU A 138 3.14 -5.46 -7.67
C LEU A 138 2.59 -6.89 -7.81
N ILE A 139 2.96 -7.64 -8.85
CA ILE A 139 2.54 -9.04 -9.09
C ILE A 139 3.43 -10.01 -8.32
N ILE A 140 4.74 -9.80 -8.32
CA ILE A 140 5.70 -10.70 -7.69
C ILE A 140 5.58 -10.66 -6.16
N SER A 141 5.31 -9.47 -5.58
CA SER A 141 5.29 -9.31 -4.13
C SER A 141 4.25 -10.20 -3.41
N PRO A 142 2.98 -10.34 -3.81
CA PRO A 142 2.05 -11.24 -3.16
C PRO A 142 2.39 -12.72 -3.39
N ILE A 143 2.95 -13.08 -4.55
CA ILE A 143 3.39 -14.45 -4.83
C ILE A 143 4.55 -14.82 -3.90
N SER A 144 5.53 -13.93 -3.78
CA SER A 144 6.63 -14.09 -2.83
C SER A 144 6.12 -14.23 -1.40
N ALA A 145 5.14 -13.39 -1.00
CA ALA A 145 4.56 -13.42 0.33
C ALA A 145 3.83 -14.75 0.63
N ILE A 146 3.14 -15.34 -0.37
CA ILE A 146 2.51 -16.66 -0.22
C ILE A 146 3.59 -17.74 0.00
N ILE A 147 4.61 -17.76 -0.84
CA ILE A 147 5.67 -18.77 -0.79
C ILE A 147 6.46 -18.65 0.51
N THR A 148 6.97 -17.47 0.83
CA THR A 148 7.77 -17.24 2.03
C THR A 148 6.95 -17.42 3.32
N GLY A 149 5.67 -17.00 3.33
CA GLY A 149 4.75 -17.22 4.44
C GLY A 149 4.50 -18.73 4.70
N PHE A 150 4.35 -19.50 3.64
CA PHE A 150 4.27 -20.97 3.74
C PHE A 150 5.54 -21.55 4.34
N ILE A 151 6.71 -21.15 3.85
CA ILE A 151 8.02 -21.64 4.33
C ILE A 151 8.23 -21.26 5.79
N ILE A 152 8.04 -19.99 6.15
CA ILE A 152 8.21 -19.51 7.53
C ILE A 152 7.31 -20.30 8.49
N MET A 153 6.05 -20.53 8.12
CA MET A 153 5.13 -21.28 8.97
C MET A 153 5.57 -22.75 9.12
N LYS A 154 6.07 -23.38 8.06
CA LYS A 154 6.65 -24.74 8.14
C LYS A 154 7.86 -24.79 9.06
N ILE A 155 8.74 -23.80 9.00
CA ILE A 155 9.89 -23.69 9.91
C ILE A 155 9.41 -23.53 11.36
N ILE A 156 8.42 -22.67 11.61
CA ILE A 156 7.84 -22.51 12.96
C ILE A 156 7.25 -23.83 13.46
N PHE A 157 6.51 -24.57 12.65
CA PHE A 157 5.97 -25.87 13.04
C PHE A 157 7.08 -26.88 13.36
N MET A 158 8.16 -26.88 12.58
CA MET A 158 9.30 -27.77 12.85
C MET A 158 10.00 -27.43 14.18
N ILE A 159 10.22 -26.14 14.45
CA ILE A 159 10.84 -25.68 15.71
C ILE A 159 9.91 -25.95 16.91
N CYS A 160 8.62 -25.75 16.73
CA CYS A 160 7.63 -25.84 17.81
C CYS A 160 7.05 -27.25 18.01
N HIS A 161 7.43 -28.20 17.19
CA HIS A 161 6.88 -29.57 17.19
C HIS A 161 6.87 -30.25 18.58
N SER A 162 7.93 -30.06 19.37
CA SER A 162 8.08 -30.70 20.69
C SER A 162 7.42 -29.91 21.83
N PHE A 163 6.83 -28.74 21.57
CA PHE A 163 6.23 -27.91 22.60
C PHE A 163 4.70 -28.04 22.65
N LYS A 164 4.13 -27.88 23.84
CA LYS A 164 2.67 -27.86 24.01
C LYS A 164 2.06 -26.67 23.26
N PRO A 165 0.98 -26.85 22.46
CA PRO A 165 0.35 -25.78 21.68
C PRO A 165 -0.02 -24.54 22.50
N ALA A 166 -0.45 -24.71 23.75
CA ALA A 166 -0.78 -23.60 24.66
C ALA A 166 0.44 -22.73 24.95
N LYS A 167 1.61 -23.33 25.18
CA LYS A 167 2.88 -22.60 25.42
C LYS A 167 3.34 -21.88 24.15
N VAL A 168 3.23 -22.53 22.98
CA VAL A 168 3.55 -21.93 21.69
C VAL A 168 2.69 -20.70 21.43
N ASN A 169 1.37 -20.81 21.60
CA ASN A 169 0.46 -19.69 21.40
C ASN A 169 0.70 -18.55 22.40
N LEU A 170 1.04 -18.83 23.65
CA LEU A 170 1.37 -17.81 24.64
C LEU A 170 2.61 -17.01 24.26
N VAL A 171 3.68 -17.69 23.83
CA VAL A 171 4.91 -17.04 23.37
C VAL A 171 4.67 -16.28 22.07
N ALA A 172 3.98 -16.91 21.10
CA ALA A 172 3.64 -16.28 19.83
C ALA A 172 2.80 -15.02 20.00
N ASN A 173 1.87 -14.98 20.98
CA ASN A 173 1.07 -13.81 21.28
C ASN A 173 1.92 -12.61 21.71
N ARG A 174 2.98 -12.84 22.47
CA ARG A 174 3.94 -11.77 22.87
C ARG A 174 4.84 -11.37 21.70
N LEU A 175 5.34 -12.32 20.92
CA LEU A 175 6.18 -12.07 19.75
C LEU A 175 5.38 -11.36 18.63
N GLN A 176 4.07 -11.58 18.55
CA GLN A 176 3.22 -10.92 17.59
C GLN A 176 3.15 -9.40 17.80
N VAL A 177 3.29 -8.92 19.02
CA VAL A 177 3.40 -7.47 19.28
C VAL A 177 4.61 -6.89 18.54
N VAL A 178 5.74 -7.60 18.56
CA VAL A 178 6.97 -7.17 17.87
C VAL A 178 6.82 -7.28 16.36
N SER A 179 6.29 -8.42 15.86
CA SER A 179 6.11 -8.58 14.40
C SER A 179 5.09 -7.61 13.82
N ALA A 180 4.01 -7.30 14.56
CA ALA A 180 3.05 -6.26 14.16
C ALA A 180 3.70 -4.86 14.14
N ALA A 181 4.58 -4.56 15.09
CA ALA A 181 5.34 -3.31 15.08
C ALA A 181 6.28 -3.21 13.88
N LEU A 182 7.02 -4.29 13.56
CA LEU A 182 7.86 -4.37 12.37
C LEU A 182 7.04 -4.23 11.09
N MET A 183 5.85 -4.85 11.05
CA MET A 183 4.93 -4.74 9.91
C MET A 183 4.44 -3.30 9.72
N ALA A 184 4.01 -2.63 10.80
CA ALA A 184 3.57 -1.24 10.76
C ALA A 184 4.69 -0.30 10.26
N PHE A 185 5.89 -0.49 10.77
CA PHE A 185 7.07 0.27 10.35
C PHE A 185 7.41 0.04 8.86
N SER A 186 7.42 -1.22 8.42
CA SER A 186 7.67 -1.59 7.02
C SER A 186 6.58 -1.04 6.08
N HIS A 187 5.32 -1.06 6.53
CA HIS A 187 4.19 -0.50 5.81
C HIS A 187 4.39 1.01 5.56
N GLY A 188 4.66 1.79 6.61
CA GLY A 188 4.94 3.22 6.50
C GLY A 188 6.12 3.52 5.59
N SER A 189 7.18 2.70 5.69
CA SER A 189 8.40 2.87 4.88
C SER A 189 8.22 2.62 3.38
N ASN A 190 7.14 2.01 2.94
CA ASN A 190 6.84 1.82 1.51
C ASN A 190 5.71 2.72 1.04
N ASP A 191 4.61 2.75 1.79
CA ASP A 191 3.35 3.31 1.30
C ASP A 191 3.34 4.85 1.24
N ALA A 192 3.87 5.55 2.22
CA ALA A 192 3.94 7.01 2.21
C ALA A 192 4.83 7.56 1.05
N GLN A 193 5.80 6.78 0.61
CA GLN A 193 6.69 7.19 -0.47
C GLN A 193 5.99 7.36 -1.83
N LYS A 194 4.81 6.77 -2.02
CA LYS A 194 4.06 6.87 -3.29
C LYS A 194 3.58 8.30 -3.52
N SER A 195 2.98 8.92 -2.53
CA SER A 195 2.57 10.33 -2.60
C SER A 195 3.78 11.26 -2.59
N MET A 196 4.83 10.94 -1.84
CA MET A 196 6.09 11.69 -1.91
C MET A 196 6.60 11.75 -3.35
N GLY A 197 6.58 10.62 -4.08
CA GLY A 197 7.00 10.55 -5.48
C GLY A 197 6.12 11.39 -6.40
N ILE A 198 4.81 11.35 -6.23
CA ILE A 198 3.86 12.15 -7.02
C ILE A 198 4.00 13.65 -6.76
N ILE A 199 4.14 14.08 -5.49
CA ILE A 199 4.39 15.49 -5.15
C ILE A 199 5.73 15.95 -5.75
N THR A 200 6.78 15.12 -5.64
CA THR A 200 8.10 15.45 -6.18
C THR A 200 8.05 15.55 -7.70
N LEU A 201 7.34 14.63 -8.38
CA LEU A 201 7.12 14.72 -9.83
C LEU A 201 6.43 16.04 -10.21
N ALA A 202 5.39 16.44 -9.48
CA ALA A 202 4.67 17.69 -9.71
C ALA A 202 5.58 18.92 -9.50
N LEU A 203 6.40 18.90 -8.47
CA LEU A 203 7.35 19.99 -8.20
C LEU A 203 8.42 20.11 -9.29
N VAL A 204 8.87 18.98 -9.87
CA VAL A 204 9.82 18.97 -10.99
C VAL A 204 9.14 19.43 -12.28
N SER A 205 7.96 18.91 -12.60
CA SER A 205 7.23 19.28 -13.81
C SER A 205 6.82 20.76 -13.82
N GLY A 206 6.43 21.28 -12.64
CA GLY A 206 6.14 22.70 -12.45
C GLY A 206 7.38 23.61 -12.36
N GLY A 207 8.61 23.06 -12.40
CA GLY A 207 9.86 23.84 -12.36
C GLY A 207 10.22 24.43 -11.00
N PHE A 208 9.60 23.95 -9.89
CA PHE A 208 9.90 24.40 -8.52
C PHE A 208 11.20 23.77 -7.99
N ILE A 209 11.53 22.56 -8.43
CA ILE A 209 12.78 21.86 -8.12
C ILE A 209 13.34 21.23 -9.39
N THR A 210 14.66 21.00 -9.41
CA THR A 210 15.39 20.51 -10.59
C THR A 210 15.68 19.02 -10.57
N SER A 211 15.50 18.36 -9.42
CA SER A 211 15.81 16.92 -9.25
C SER A 211 14.64 16.19 -8.60
N LEU A 212 14.55 14.88 -8.87
CA LEU A 212 13.57 13.98 -8.23
C LEU A 212 13.99 13.59 -6.79
N GLU A 213 14.63 14.52 -6.07
CA GLU A 213 14.91 14.34 -4.65
C GLU A 213 13.72 14.83 -3.82
N VAL A 214 13.24 13.98 -2.92
CA VAL A 214 12.08 14.30 -2.08
C VAL A 214 12.48 15.34 -1.04
N PRO A 215 11.87 16.54 -1.05
CA PRO A 215 12.12 17.53 -0.01
C PRO A 215 11.71 17.02 1.37
N ASP A 216 12.45 17.35 2.42
CA ASP A 216 12.17 16.91 3.79
C ASP A 216 10.77 17.32 4.29
N LEU A 217 10.30 18.50 3.87
CA LEU A 217 8.95 18.95 4.19
C LEU A 217 7.87 18.03 3.56
N VAL A 218 8.07 17.60 2.30
CA VAL A 218 7.16 16.67 1.63
C VAL A 218 7.14 15.33 2.35
N LYS A 219 8.32 14.82 2.71
CA LYS A 219 8.46 13.59 3.49
C LYS A 219 7.70 13.67 4.81
N PHE A 220 7.89 14.76 5.57
CA PHE A 220 7.22 14.98 6.84
C PHE A 220 5.68 15.06 6.69
N LEU A 221 5.19 15.83 5.71
CA LEU A 221 3.76 16.00 5.48
C LEU A 221 3.07 14.69 5.05
N CYS A 222 3.68 13.91 4.14
CA CYS A 222 3.16 12.61 3.74
C CYS A 222 3.16 11.61 4.91
N ALA A 223 4.26 11.56 5.68
CA ALA A 223 4.33 10.72 6.87
C ALA A 223 3.25 11.07 7.90
N LEU A 224 3.01 12.37 8.12
CA LEU A 224 1.99 12.86 9.03
C LEU A 224 0.57 12.55 8.53
N ALA A 225 0.29 12.81 7.25
CA ALA A 225 -1.01 12.52 6.64
C ALA A 225 -1.37 11.04 6.74
N MET A 226 -0.43 10.15 6.42
CA MET A 226 -0.60 8.71 6.54
C MET A 226 -0.81 8.26 7.98
N ALA A 227 -0.06 8.79 8.95
CA ALA A 227 -0.21 8.47 10.36
C ALA A 227 -1.57 8.92 10.91
N LEU A 228 -2.02 10.13 10.55
CA LEU A 228 -3.34 10.64 10.90
C LEU A 228 -4.45 9.78 10.29
N GLY A 229 -4.33 9.39 9.02
CA GLY A 229 -5.26 8.45 8.38
C GLY A 229 -5.31 7.11 9.12
N THR A 230 -4.15 6.55 9.44
CA THR A 230 -4.04 5.30 10.22
C THR A 230 -4.79 5.39 11.55
N SER A 231 -4.75 6.54 12.22
CA SER A 231 -5.41 6.74 13.51
C SER A 231 -6.94 6.65 13.46
N VAL A 232 -7.56 6.86 12.30
CA VAL A 232 -9.01 6.71 12.10
C VAL A 232 -9.45 5.25 12.08
N GLY A 233 -8.59 4.36 11.55
CA GLY A 233 -8.81 2.93 11.48
C GLY A 233 -9.81 2.46 10.41
N GLY A 234 -9.52 1.32 9.79
CA GLY A 234 -10.29 0.73 8.68
C GLY A 234 -11.13 -0.48 9.11
N TRP A 235 -12.06 -0.36 10.04
CA TRP A 235 -12.78 -1.48 10.70
C TRP A 235 -13.43 -2.48 9.75
N LYS A 236 -14.00 -2.03 8.62
CA LYS A 236 -14.63 -2.93 7.64
C LYS A 236 -13.61 -3.86 6.99
N ILE A 237 -12.46 -3.33 6.62
CA ILE A 237 -11.37 -4.06 5.96
C ILE A 237 -10.66 -4.97 6.99
N ILE A 238 -10.45 -4.48 8.23
CA ILE A 238 -9.89 -5.28 9.34
C ILE A 238 -10.65 -6.60 9.51
N ARG A 239 -11.99 -6.56 9.50
CA ARG A 239 -12.84 -7.76 9.61
C ARG A 239 -12.66 -8.71 8.43
N THR A 240 -12.45 -8.18 7.23
CA THR A 240 -12.25 -9.00 6.02
C THR A 240 -10.88 -9.68 6.02
N VAL A 241 -9.83 -8.95 6.23
CA VAL A 241 -8.45 -9.46 6.22
C VAL A 241 -8.17 -10.33 7.44
N GLY A 242 -8.59 -9.90 8.64
CA GLY A 242 -8.30 -10.58 9.89
C GLY A 242 -9.11 -11.85 10.17
N GLY A 243 -10.25 -12.05 9.50
CA GLY A 243 -11.14 -13.15 9.86
C GLY A 243 -11.74 -13.95 8.72
N LYS A 244 -11.86 -13.38 7.49
CA LYS A 244 -12.53 -14.07 6.40
C LYS A 244 -11.62 -14.93 5.52
N ILE A 245 -10.31 -14.65 5.49
CA ILE A 245 -9.34 -15.40 4.67
C ILE A 245 -9.01 -16.73 5.34
N PHE A 246 -8.65 -16.68 6.62
CA PHE A 246 -8.21 -17.81 7.40
C PHE A 246 -8.43 -17.53 8.90
N LYS A 247 -8.90 -18.53 9.66
CA LYS A 247 -9.04 -18.40 11.12
C LYS A 247 -7.68 -18.51 11.80
N MET A 248 -7.13 -17.40 12.23
CA MET A 248 -5.78 -17.32 12.78
C MET A 248 -5.73 -17.59 14.29
N HIS A 249 -4.73 -18.33 14.72
CA HIS A 249 -4.22 -18.37 16.10
C HIS A 249 -3.02 -17.43 16.25
N PRO A 250 -2.57 -17.09 17.47
CA PRO A 250 -1.45 -16.17 17.66
C PRO A 250 -0.17 -16.55 16.89
N VAL A 251 0.16 -17.83 16.79
CA VAL A 251 1.32 -18.29 16.02
C VAL A 251 1.20 -17.99 14.53
N HIS A 252 -0.01 -18.06 13.98
CA HIS A 252 -0.27 -17.70 12.57
C HIS A 252 -0.17 -16.20 12.35
N GLY A 253 -0.72 -15.40 13.28
CA GLY A 253 -0.63 -13.94 13.22
C GLY A 253 0.82 -13.47 13.29
N PHE A 254 1.60 -14.02 14.24
CA PHE A 254 3.04 -13.75 14.34
C PHE A 254 3.77 -14.05 13.02
N ALA A 255 3.52 -15.24 12.44
CA ALA A 255 4.16 -15.63 11.19
C ALA A 255 3.77 -14.75 10.01
N ALA A 256 2.49 -14.37 9.91
CA ALA A 256 1.98 -13.53 8.83
C ALA A 256 2.53 -12.10 8.91
N ASP A 257 2.54 -11.50 10.11
CA ASP A 257 3.08 -10.15 10.32
C ASP A 257 4.58 -10.11 10.06
N LEU A 258 5.34 -11.10 10.58
CA LEU A 258 6.78 -11.19 10.35
C LEU A 258 7.10 -11.34 8.86
N ASN A 259 6.40 -12.24 8.16
CA ASN A 259 6.58 -12.43 6.73
C ASN A 259 6.25 -11.16 5.94
N SER A 260 5.15 -10.52 6.25
CA SER A 260 4.75 -9.28 5.58
C SER A 260 5.77 -8.17 5.79
N ALA A 261 6.26 -8.00 7.02
CA ALA A 261 7.31 -7.03 7.34
C ALA A 261 8.57 -7.27 6.51
N VAL A 262 9.05 -8.52 6.45
CA VAL A 262 10.25 -8.89 5.69
C VAL A 262 10.06 -8.61 4.20
N VAL A 263 8.95 -9.04 3.60
CA VAL A 263 8.70 -8.85 2.16
C VAL A 263 8.58 -7.36 1.81
N ILE A 264 7.81 -6.57 2.58
CA ILE A 264 7.62 -5.15 2.31
C ILE A 264 8.92 -4.37 2.51
N PHE A 265 9.63 -4.62 3.61
CA PHE A 265 10.87 -3.91 3.91
C PHE A 265 11.98 -4.25 2.89
N SER A 266 12.09 -5.52 2.47
CA SER A 266 13.00 -5.93 1.40
C SER A 266 12.70 -5.20 0.09
N ALA A 267 11.41 -5.08 -0.28
CA ALA A 267 11.01 -4.32 -1.46
C ALA A 267 11.37 -2.83 -1.33
N THR A 268 11.18 -2.23 -0.14
CA THR A 268 11.58 -0.84 0.12
C THR A 268 13.09 -0.63 -0.06
N LEU A 269 13.92 -1.57 0.44
CA LEU A 269 15.38 -1.51 0.25
C LEU A 269 15.79 -1.65 -1.22
N LEU A 270 15.02 -2.39 -2.01
CA LEU A 270 15.19 -2.53 -3.46
C LEU A 270 14.55 -1.38 -4.25
N HIS A 271 14.00 -0.37 -3.58
CA HIS A 271 13.29 0.78 -4.16
C HIS A 271 12.09 0.38 -5.02
N LEU A 272 11.46 -0.76 -4.71
CA LEU A 272 10.31 -1.27 -5.44
C LEU A 272 9.01 -0.91 -4.72
N PRO A 273 8.06 -0.26 -5.42
CA PRO A 273 6.72 -0.07 -4.88
C PRO A 273 6.00 -1.42 -4.84
N VAL A 274 5.38 -1.73 -3.71
CA VAL A 274 4.57 -2.94 -3.54
C VAL A 274 3.16 -2.59 -3.05
N SER A 275 2.26 -3.55 -3.20
CA SER A 275 0.95 -3.48 -2.57
C SER A 275 0.99 -4.18 -1.21
N THR A 276 0.98 -3.40 -0.16
CA THR A 276 0.99 -3.91 1.21
C THR A 276 -0.23 -4.77 1.51
N THR A 277 -1.41 -4.41 0.97
CA THR A 277 -2.65 -5.22 1.04
C THR A 277 -2.46 -6.61 0.43
N HIS A 278 -1.81 -6.68 -0.75
CA HIS A 278 -1.56 -7.94 -1.42
C HIS A 278 -0.52 -8.78 -0.69
N VAL A 279 0.53 -8.17 -0.17
CA VAL A 279 1.58 -8.85 0.59
C VAL A 279 1.01 -9.44 1.88
N VAL A 280 0.23 -8.68 2.66
CA VAL A 280 -0.37 -9.16 3.91
C VAL A 280 -1.37 -10.28 3.64
N SER A 281 -2.25 -10.10 2.65
CA SER A 281 -3.22 -11.13 2.28
C SER A 281 -2.51 -12.40 1.77
N GLY A 282 -1.46 -12.25 0.97
CA GLY A 282 -0.60 -13.34 0.51
C GLY A 282 0.08 -14.06 1.67
N SER A 283 0.62 -13.32 2.64
CA SER A 283 1.23 -13.89 3.86
C SER A 283 0.23 -14.72 4.66
N ILE A 284 -0.99 -14.21 4.85
CA ILE A 284 -2.07 -14.96 5.56
C ILE A 284 -2.44 -16.23 4.79
N MET A 285 -2.56 -16.15 3.46
CA MET A 285 -2.85 -17.32 2.62
C MET A 285 -1.71 -18.36 2.67
N GLY A 286 -0.44 -17.91 2.61
CA GLY A 286 0.73 -18.77 2.70
C GLY A 286 0.81 -19.49 4.04
N VAL A 287 0.71 -18.74 5.14
CA VAL A 287 0.69 -19.27 6.52
C VAL A 287 -0.46 -20.24 6.73
N GLY A 288 -1.67 -19.89 6.29
CA GLY A 288 -2.85 -20.76 6.39
C GLY A 288 -2.69 -22.05 5.59
N SER A 289 -2.13 -21.97 4.38
CA SER A 289 -1.86 -23.13 3.52
C SER A 289 -0.83 -24.08 4.10
N ALA A 290 0.16 -23.56 4.84
CA ALA A 290 1.17 -24.38 5.52
C ALA A 290 0.57 -25.25 6.63
N GLN A 291 -0.48 -24.77 7.30
CA GLN A 291 -1.24 -25.58 8.25
C GLN A 291 -2.08 -26.62 7.50
N ARG A 292 -2.95 -26.15 6.60
CA ARG A 292 -3.81 -26.99 5.77
C ARG A 292 -4.37 -26.16 4.62
N VAL A 293 -4.15 -26.56 3.38
CA VAL A 293 -4.59 -25.82 2.19
C VAL A 293 -6.11 -25.57 2.21
N LYS A 294 -6.91 -26.55 2.66
CA LYS A 294 -8.37 -26.42 2.76
C LYS A 294 -8.85 -25.51 3.91
N ALA A 295 -7.96 -25.03 4.80
CA ALA A 295 -8.32 -24.10 5.87
C ALA A 295 -8.39 -22.65 5.39
N VAL A 296 -7.79 -22.35 4.24
CA VAL A 296 -7.90 -21.05 3.56
C VAL A 296 -9.23 -20.99 2.80
N HIS A 297 -9.97 -19.92 2.99
CA HIS A 297 -11.22 -19.67 2.26
C HIS A 297 -10.91 -19.14 0.85
N TRP A 298 -10.62 -20.03 -0.07
CA TRP A 298 -10.22 -19.71 -1.45
C TRP A 298 -11.25 -18.91 -2.24
N SER A 299 -12.54 -18.98 -1.87
CA SER A 299 -13.58 -18.11 -2.45
C SER A 299 -13.34 -16.64 -2.14
N VAL A 300 -12.93 -16.32 -0.90
CA VAL A 300 -12.57 -14.97 -0.49
C VAL A 300 -11.26 -14.53 -1.18
N ALA A 301 -10.26 -15.42 -1.21
CA ALA A 301 -9.00 -15.16 -1.92
C ALA A 301 -9.25 -14.83 -3.40
N ARG A 302 -10.12 -15.58 -4.09
CA ARG A 302 -10.49 -15.32 -5.49
C ARG A 302 -11.16 -13.96 -5.67
N GLN A 303 -12.08 -13.57 -4.79
CA GLN A 303 -12.71 -12.25 -4.82
C GLN A 303 -11.66 -11.14 -4.67
N MET A 304 -10.69 -11.30 -3.77
CA MET A 304 -9.61 -10.34 -3.57
C MET A 304 -8.73 -10.24 -4.84
N VAL A 305 -8.31 -11.37 -5.40
CA VAL A 305 -7.50 -11.38 -6.64
C VAL A 305 -8.24 -10.72 -7.79
N THR A 306 -9.56 -10.95 -7.93
CA THR A 306 -10.38 -10.27 -8.93
C THR A 306 -10.37 -8.75 -8.72
N ALA A 307 -10.53 -8.30 -7.47
CA ALA A 307 -10.44 -6.88 -7.14
C ALA A 307 -9.06 -6.29 -7.49
N TRP A 308 -8.00 -7.02 -7.21
CA TRP A 308 -6.63 -6.59 -7.51
C TRP A 308 -6.39 -6.39 -9.01
N VAL A 309 -6.84 -7.33 -9.84
CA VAL A 309 -6.72 -7.24 -11.31
C VAL A 309 -7.57 -6.10 -11.86
N MET A 310 -8.77 -5.88 -11.31
CA MET A 310 -9.69 -4.83 -11.77
C MET A 310 -9.27 -3.43 -11.33
N THR A 311 -8.45 -3.28 -10.30
CA THR A 311 -8.10 -1.96 -9.77
C THR A 311 -7.41 -1.09 -10.82
N ILE A 312 -6.36 -1.58 -11.52
CA ILE A 312 -5.62 -0.77 -12.51
C ILE A 312 -6.53 -0.32 -13.67
N PRO A 313 -7.28 -1.23 -14.36
CA PRO A 313 -8.17 -0.80 -15.44
C PRO A 313 -9.26 0.20 -14.99
N CYS A 314 -9.91 -0.08 -13.86
CA CYS A 314 -10.97 0.79 -13.36
C CYS A 314 -10.44 2.18 -13.00
N THR A 315 -9.31 2.25 -12.31
CA THR A 315 -8.71 3.53 -11.92
C THR A 315 -8.12 4.28 -13.12
N ALA A 316 -7.63 3.56 -14.14
CA ALA A 316 -7.21 4.19 -15.39
C ALA A 316 -8.40 4.87 -16.10
N VAL A 317 -9.55 4.21 -16.16
CA VAL A 317 -10.78 4.84 -16.68
C VAL A 317 -11.19 6.04 -15.82
N MET A 318 -11.14 5.94 -14.49
CA MET A 318 -11.47 7.05 -13.59
C MET A 318 -10.51 8.24 -13.76
N GLY A 319 -9.20 8.00 -13.87
CA GLY A 319 -8.20 9.03 -14.11
C GLY A 319 -8.40 9.72 -15.47
N ALA A 320 -8.67 8.94 -16.52
CA ALA A 320 -8.97 9.45 -17.84
C ALA A 320 -10.25 10.34 -17.85
N LEU A 321 -11.33 9.86 -17.22
CA LEU A 321 -12.58 10.63 -17.09
C LEU A 321 -12.37 11.90 -16.26
N SER A 322 -11.62 11.81 -15.17
CA SER A 322 -11.31 12.97 -14.34
C SER A 322 -10.54 14.03 -15.13
N TYR A 323 -9.58 13.62 -15.95
CA TYR A 323 -8.84 14.54 -16.82
C TYR A 323 -9.76 15.21 -17.83
N PHE A 324 -10.61 14.44 -18.50
CA PHE A 324 -11.57 14.97 -19.47
C PHE A 324 -12.52 16.01 -18.84
N ILE A 325 -13.06 15.72 -17.65
CA ILE A 325 -13.94 16.63 -16.91
C ILE A 325 -13.19 17.92 -16.53
N LEU A 326 -11.99 17.80 -15.96
CA LEU A 326 -11.20 18.96 -15.56
C LEU A 326 -10.84 19.85 -16.75
N GLN A 327 -10.48 19.26 -17.89
CA GLN A 327 -10.18 20.00 -19.11
C GLN A 327 -11.38 20.81 -19.61
N HIS A 328 -12.61 20.30 -19.47
CA HIS A 328 -13.82 21.00 -19.92
C HIS A 328 -14.39 22.00 -18.89
N LEU A 329 -14.01 21.88 -17.61
CA LEU A 329 -14.44 22.80 -16.56
C LEU A 329 -13.48 23.99 -16.38
N CYS A 330 -12.21 23.81 -16.72
CA CYS A 330 -11.18 24.84 -16.51
C CYS A 330 -10.81 25.61 -17.77
N PHE A 331 -11.33 25.18 -18.92
CA PHE A 331 -11.17 25.82 -20.24
C PHE A 331 -12.48 25.80 -21.02
#